data_2bcdfc4faf10725758a0c3010ac419da
#
_entry.id   2bcdfc4faf10725758a0c3010ac419da
#
_cell.length_a   1.000
_cell.length_b   1.000
_cell.length_c   1.000
_cell.angle_alpha   90.00
_cell.angle_beta   90.00
_cell.angle_gamma   90.00
#
_symmetry.space_group_name_H-M   'P 1'
#
loop_
_entity.id
_entity.type
_entity.pdbx_description
1 polymer ?
#
loop_
_entity_poly.entity_id
_entity_poly.type
_entity_poly.pdbx_seq_one_letter_code
_entity_poly.pdbx_strand_id
1 'polypeptide(L)'
;MKQLMELSKVFPDKFIHKNPTGFGDYIQHSVIRQRLLSVLGGYSQEVKQVLREKLTDKQGVEKEVIVGVVLALTVEIDGELVTVEEVGDVEQPFNWKTEGARMKDAVSDAVKRCAMAIGCGLHLWARFENKSEYFLDQQLAKEVGQEEDE
;
A
#
# COMPACT_ATOMS: atom_id res chain seq x y z
N MET A 1 20.21 5.21 4.64
CA MET A 1 18.96 4.83 5.37
C MET A 1 17.97 5.99 5.61
N LYS A 2 18.32 7.21 5.29
CA LYS A 2 17.45 8.38 5.56
C LYS A 2 16.10 8.32 4.84
N GLN A 3 16.07 7.89 3.57
CA GLN A 3 14.80 7.77 2.85
C GLN A 3 13.93 6.65 3.42
N LEU A 4 14.52 5.51 3.75
CA LEU A 4 13.77 4.41 4.38
C LEU A 4 13.20 4.86 5.74
N MET A 5 13.95 5.60 6.52
CA MET A 5 13.48 6.20 7.77
C MET A 5 12.28 7.12 7.54
N GLU A 6 12.33 8.01 6.54
CA GLU A 6 11.22 8.91 6.23
C GLU A 6 9.98 8.15 5.75
N LEU A 7 10.16 7.09 4.93
CA LEU A 7 9.04 6.23 4.52
C LEU A 7 8.36 5.54 5.70
N SER A 8 9.15 5.13 6.69
CA SER A 8 8.68 4.33 7.83
C SER A 8 7.95 5.13 8.92
N LYS A 9 7.98 6.46 8.86
CA LYS A 9 7.33 7.31 9.87
C LYS A 9 5.83 7.06 9.93
N VAL A 10 5.30 7.04 11.14
CA VAL A 10 3.85 6.96 11.38
C VAL A 10 3.16 8.14 10.70
N PHE A 11 2.05 7.86 10.02
CA PHE A 11 1.23 8.93 9.46
C PHE A 11 0.47 9.67 10.56
N PRO A 12 0.26 11.00 10.42
CA PRO A 12 -0.58 11.75 11.33
C PRO A 12 -2.00 11.15 11.41
N ASP A 13 -2.59 11.18 12.60
CA ASP A 13 -3.92 10.60 12.87
C ASP A 13 -5.01 11.14 11.94
N LYS A 14 -4.88 12.40 11.48
CA LYS A 14 -5.84 13.02 10.56
C LYS A 14 -5.98 12.27 9.22
N PHE A 15 -4.98 11.48 8.83
CA PHE A 15 -4.98 10.69 7.59
C PHE A 15 -5.42 9.25 7.81
N ILE A 16 -5.61 8.84 9.06
CA ILE A 16 -5.98 7.48 9.42
C ILE A 16 -7.49 7.41 9.61
N HIS A 17 -8.14 6.55 8.84
CA HIS A 17 -9.58 6.35 8.87
C HIS A 17 -9.92 4.95 9.36
N LYS A 18 -11.04 4.82 10.05
CA LYS A 18 -11.56 3.52 10.43
C LYS A 18 -12.23 2.85 9.24
N ASN A 19 -11.93 1.56 9.04
CA ASN A 19 -12.58 0.80 8.01
C ASN A 19 -14.07 0.65 8.34
N PRO A 20 -15.00 0.99 7.41
CA PRO A 20 -16.44 0.85 7.62
C PRO A 20 -16.88 -0.58 7.96
N THR A 21 -16.10 -1.59 7.56
CA THR A 21 -16.38 -3.01 7.89
C THR A 21 -16.00 -3.39 9.31
N GLY A 22 -15.44 -2.46 10.11
CA GLY A 22 -15.05 -2.67 11.49
C GLY A 22 -13.71 -3.31 11.72
N PHE A 23 -12.96 -3.65 10.66
CA PHE A 23 -11.64 -4.26 10.75
C PHE A 23 -10.55 -3.29 10.33
N GLY A 24 -9.71 -2.91 11.30
CA GLY A 24 -8.50 -2.15 11.08
C GLY A 24 -8.72 -0.71 10.63
N ASP A 25 -7.63 -0.01 10.55
CA ASP A 25 -7.56 1.35 10.05
C ASP A 25 -7.01 1.34 8.63
N TYR A 26 -7.29 2.41 7.86
CA TYR A 26 -6.74 2.55 6.53
C TYR A 26 -6.30 3.99 6.25
N ILE A 27 -5.43 4.12 5.27
CA ILE A 27 -5.00 5.40 4.69
C ILE A 27 -5.37 5.37 3.21
N GLN A 28 -5.91 6.49 2.70
CA GLN A 28 -6.22 6.61 1.28
C GLN A 28 -4.95 6.49 0.43
N HIS A 29 -5.06 5.85 -0.74
CA HIS A 29 -3.91 5.64 -1.62
C HIS A 29 -3.24 6.95 -2.06
N SER A 30 -4.01 8.04 -2.18
CA SER A 30 -3.46 9.35 -2.53
C SER A 30 -2.49 9.90 -1.47
N VAL A 31 -2.74 9.63 -0.20
CA VAL A 31 -1.85 10.03 0.91
C VAL A 31 -0.57 9.20 0.89
N ILE A 32 -0.68 7.89 0.64
CA ILE A 32 0.47 7.00 0.45
C ILE A 32 1.33 7.49 -0.73
N ARG A 33 0.70 7.78 -1.88
CA ARG A 33 1.41 8.28 -3.07
C ARG A 33 2.12 9.60 -2.81
N GLN A 34 1.51 10.51 -2.04
CA GLN A 34 2.16 11.77 -1.67
C GLN A 34 3.44 11.54 -0.85
N ARG A 35 3.43 10.59 0.08
CA ARG A 35 4.64 10.26 0.82
C ARG A 35 5.70 9.64 -0.09
N LEU A 36 5.33 8.71 -0.94
CA LEU A 36 6.28 8.12 -1.90
C LEU A 36 6.95 9.21 -2.75
N LEU A 37 6.16 10.11 -3.31
CA LEU A 37 6.67 11.20 -4.15
C LEU A 37 7.53 12.19 -3.36
N SER A 38 7.12 12.55 -2.14
CA SER A 38 7.85 13.53 -1.32
C SER A 38 9.21 12.99 -0.84
N VAL A 39 9.29 11.70 -0.56
CA VAL A 39 10.52 11.06 -0.05
C VAL A 39 11.42 10.60 -1.19
N LEU A 40 10.85 9.96 -2.22
CA LEU A 40 11.60 9.29 -3.29
C LEU A 40 11.75 10.13 -4.55
N GLY A 41 10.94 11.16 -4.74
CA GLY A 41 10.89 11.99 -5.95
C GLY A 41 10.02 11.38 -7.03
N GLY A 42 10.29 10.16 -7.42
CA GLY A 42 9.49 9.44 -8.41
C GLY A 42 9.56 7.94 -8.20
N TYR A 43 8.65 7.23 -8.83
CA TYR A 43 8.63 5.76 -8.81
C TYR A 43 7.94 5.25 -10.07
N SER A 44 8.16 3.98 -10.39
CA SER A 44 7.44 3.33 -11.49
C SER A 44 6.60 2.17 -10.97
N GLN A 45 5.48 1.95 -11.65
CA GLN A 45 4.60 0.82 -11.35
C GLN A 45 4.23 0.11 -12.65
N GLU A 46 4.09 -1.21 -12.57
CA GLU A 46 3.72 -2.05 -13.70
C GLU A 46 2.71 -3.10 -13.23
N VAL A 47 1.59 -3.19 -13.94
CA VAL A 47 0.65 -4.29 -13.73
C VAL A 47 1.22 -5.53 -14.43
N LYS A 48 1.61 -6.51 -13.66
CA LYS A 48 2.21 -7.77 -14.16
C LYS A 48 1.15 -8.77 -14.60
N GLN A 49 0.01 -8.79 -13.90
CA GLN A 49 -1.06 -9.75 -14.14
C GLN A 49 -2.39 -9.17 -13.69
N VAL A 50 -3.43 -9.44 -14.44
CA VAL A 50 -4.82 -9.15 -14.06
C VAL A 50 -5.49 -10.45 -13.67
N LEU A 51 -6.09 -10.48 -12.48
CA LEU A 51 -6.76 -11.65 -11.92
C LEU A 51 -8.25 -11.53 -12.18
N ARG A 52 -8.85 -12.57 -12.78
CA ARG A 52 -10.28 -12.65 -13.09
C ARG A 52 -10.90 -13.90 -12.49
N GLU A 53 -12.15 -13.76 -12.07
CA GLU A 53 -12.96 -14.88 -11.59
C GLU A 53 -14.35 -14.79 -12.17
N LYS A 54 -15.01 -15.94 -12.30
CA LYS A 54 -16.43 -16.02 -12.61
C LYS A 54 -17.20 -15.92 -11.30
N LEU A 55 -17.99 -14.85 -11.18
CA LEU A 55 -18.80 -14.57 -10.00
C LEU A 55 -20.25 -14.31 -10.41
N THR A 56 -21.17 -14.60 -9.50
CA THR A 56 -22.59 -14.33 -9.70
C THR A 56 -22.92 -12.92 -9.20
N ASP A 57 -23.51 -12.10 -10.05
CA ASP A 57 -23.90 -10.74 -9.72
C ASP A 57 -25.15 -10.68 -8.83
N LYS A 58 -25.56 -9.44 -8.48
CA LYS A 58 -26.74 -9.22 -7.59
C LYS A 58 -28.05 -9.68 -8.21
N GLN A 59 -28.12 -9.84 -9.54
CA GLN A 59 -29.28 -10.34 -10.29
C GLN A 59 -29.21 -11.85 -10.56
N GLY A 60 -28.21 -12.54 -10.06
CA GLY A 60 -28.03 -13.97 -10.23
C GLY A 60 -27.38 -14.37 -11.55
N VAL A 61 -26.78 -13.43 -12.30
CA VAL A 61 -26.08 -13.69 -13.55
C VAL A 61 -24.60 -13.92 -13.30
N GLU A 62 -24.06 -15.01 -13.85
CA GLU A 62 -22.62 -15.28 -13.80
C GLU A 62 -21.86 -14.39 -14.76
N LYS A 63 -20.81 -13.73 -14.29
CA LYS A 63 -19.94 -12.86 -15.07
C LYS A 63 -18.49 -13.10 -14.71
N GLU A 64 -17.62 -13.03 -15.71
CA GLU A 64 -16.19 -12.97 -15.50
C GLU A 64 -15.77 -11.53 -15.22
N VAL A 65 -15.20 -11.26 -14.07
CA VAL A 65 -14.84 -9.92 -13.61
C VAL A 65 -13.43 -9.87 -13.06
N ILE A 66 -12.83 -8.69 -13.13
CA ILE A 66 -11.54 -8.41 -12.48
C ILE A 66 -11.74 -8.42 -10.97
N VAL A 67 -10.95 -9.24 -10.27
CA VAL A 67 -10.96 -9.36 -8.81
C VAL A 67 -9.66 -8.90 -8.18
N GLY A 68 -8.62 -8.69 -8.97
CA GLY A 68 -7.34 -8.24 -8.45
C GLY A 68 -6.30 -8.02 -9.53
N VAL A 69 -5.13 -7.56 -9.10
CA VAL A 69 -3.94 -7.41 -9.94
C VAL A 69 -2.71 -7.85 -9.16
N VAL A 70 -1.69 -8.29 -9.89
CA VAL A 70 -0.32 -8.34 -9.39
C VAL A 70 0.42 -7.13 -9.93
N LEU A 71 0.96 -6.30 -9.05
CA LEU A 71 1.61 -5.05 -9.39
C LEU A 71 3.05 -5.05 -8.90
N ALA A 72 3.97 -4.59 -9.75
CA ALA A 72 5.36 -4.34 -9.38
C ALA A 72 5.57 -2.83 -9.21
N LEU A 73 6.11 -2.44 -8.06
CA LEU A 73 6.54 -1.09 -7.76
C LEU A 73 8.07 -1.04 -7.75
N THR A 74 8.65 -0.17 -8.54
CA THR A 74 10.11 0.04 -8.57
C THR A 74 10.44 1.44 -8.08
N VAL A 75 11.32 1.50 -7.09
CA VAL A 75 11.74 2.72 -6.42
C VAL A 75 13.27 2.73 -6.28
N GLU A 76 13.83 3.92 -6.10
CA GLU A 76 15.21 4.07 -5.65
C GLU A 76 15.20 4.57 -4.21
N ILE A 77 15.73 3.76 -3.31
CA ILE A 77 15.80 4.08 -1.88
C ILE A 77 17.27 4.09 -1.46
N ASP A 78 17.71 5.21 -0.93
CA ASP A 78 19.08 5.36 -0.42
C ASP A 78 20.15 4.92 -1.44
N GLY A 79 19.91 5.22 -2.71
CA GLY A 79 20.81 4.92 -3.82
C GLY A 79 20.66 3.54 -4.45
N GLU A 80 19.76 2.70 -3.94
CA GLU A 80 19.53 1.34 -4.44
C GLU A 80 18.17 1.20 -5.11
N LEU A 81 18.14 0.52 -6.27
CA LEU A 81 16.90 0.15 -6.93
C LEU A 81 16.26 -1.04 -6.21
N VAL A 82 14.99 -0.87 -5.84
CA VAL A 82 14.19 -1.90 -5.17
C VAL A 82 12.91 -2.10 -5.97
N THR A 83 12.59 -3.36 -6.28
CA THR A 83 11.31 -3.73 -6.88
C THR A 83 10.57 -4.66 -5.93
N VAL A 84 9.32 -4.32 -5.64
CA VAL A 84 8.42 -5.17 -4.84
C VAL A 84 7.19 -5.50 -5.65
N GLU A 85 6.69 -6.73 -5.51
CA GLU A 85 5.46 -7.19 -6.16
C GLU A 85 4.45 -7.56 -5.09
N GLU A 86 3.23 -7.08 -5.26
CA GLU A 86 2.12 -7.37 -4.35
C GLU A 86 0.81 -7.53 -5.11
N VAL A 87 -0.11 -8.26 -4.48
CA VAL A 87 -1.47 -8.45 -4.98
C VAL A 87 -2.38 -7.39 -4.40
N GLY A 88 -3.16 -6.73 -5.26
CA GLY A 88 -4.25 -5.86 -4.84
C GLY A 88 -5.58 -6.48 -5.19
N ASP A 89 -6.56 -6.34 -4.31
CA ASP A 89 -7.89 -6.95 -4.43
C ASP A 89 -8.97 -5.92 -4.71
N VAL A 90 -10.04 -6.39 -5.36
CA VAL A 90 -11.34 -5.73 -5.39
C VAL A 90 -12.25 -6.50 -4.43
N GLU A 91 -12.52 -5.96 -3.24
CA GLU A 91 -13.30 -6.66 -2.21
C GLU A 91 -14.75 -6.88 -2.60
N GLN A 92 -15.36 -5.91 -3.26
CA GLN A 92 -16.77 -5.93 -3.68
C GLN A 92 -16.88 -5.62 -5.16
N PRO A 93 -16.58 -6.60 -6.06
CA PRO A 93 -16.50 -6.33 -7.50
C PRO A 93 -17.78 -5.74 -8.09
N PHE A 94 -18.94 -6.15 -7.61
CA PHE A 94 -20.23 -5.69 -8.14
C PHE A 94 -20.71 -4.35 -7.58
N ASN A 95 -19.97 -3.72 -6.67
CA ASN A 95 -20.17 -2.32 -6.31
C ASN A 95 -19.66 -1.37 -7.39
N TRP A 96 -18.86 -1.87 -8.32
CA TRP A 96 -18.34 -1.12 -9.45
C TRP A 96 -19.10 -1.49 -10.73
N LYS A 97 -19.42 -0.49 -11.53
CA LYS A 97 -20.20 -0.68 -12.77
C LYS A 97 -19.35 -1.13 -13.96
N THR A 98 -18.06 -0.86 -13.93
CA THR A 98 -17.15 -1.11 -15.06
C THR A 98 -15.92 -1.89 -14.63
N GLU A 99 -15.32 -2.61 -15.57
CA GLU A 99 -14.03 -3.27 -15.37
C GLU A 99 -12.91 -2.25 -15.12
N GLY A 100 -12.97 -1.07 -15.76
CA GLY A 100 -12.00 -0.01 -15.49
C GLY A 100 -12.03 0.47 -14.04
N ALA A 101 -13.21 0.59 -13.44
CA ALA A 101 -13.35 0.96 -12.03
C ALA A 101 -12.80 -0.13 -11.11
N ARG A 102 -13.06 -1.41 -11.43
CA ARG A 102 -12.48 -2.55 -10.69
C ARG A 102 -10.95 -2.55 -10.78
N MET A 103 -10.43 -2.31 -11.98
CA MET A 103 -8.99 -2.23 -12.21
C MET A 103 -8.33 -1.12 -11.37
N LYS A 104 -8.92 0.07 -11.35
CA LYS A 104 -8.43 1.20 -10.55
C LYS A 104 -8.42 0.88 -9.05
N ASP A 105 -9.46 0.24 -8.56
CA ASP A 105 -9.56 -0.18 -7.15
C ASP A 105 -8.45 -1.19 -6.80
N ALA A 106 -8.28 -2.20 -7.63
CA ALA A 106 -7.24 -3.22 -7.44
C ALA A 106 -5.83 -2.61 -7.47
N VAL A 107 -5.55 -1.71 -8.42
CA VAL A 107 -4.25 -1.03 -8.53
C VAL A 107 -3.99 -0.16 -7.31
N SER A 108 -4.97 0.59 -6.84
CA SER A 108 -4.83 1.43 -5.64
C SER A 108 -4.51 0.61 -4.39
N ASP A 109 -5.17 -0.53 -4.22
CA ASP A 109 -4.87 -1.46 -3.13
C ASP A 109 -3.47 -2.06 -3.27
N ALA A 110 -3.08 -2.49 -4.47
CA ALA A 110 -1.76 -3.06 -4.73
C ALA A 110 -0.63 -2.05 -4.44
N VAL A 111 -0.80 -0.79 -4.82
CA VAL A 111 0.20 0.26 -4.54
C VAL A 111 0.38 0.45 -3.03
N LYS A 112 -0.70 0.46 -2.25
CA LYS A 112 -0.62 0.55 -0.79
C LYS A 112 0.15 -0.64 -0.20
N ARG A 113 -0.08 -1.85 -0.70
CA ARG A 113 0.61 -3.06 -0.24
C ARG A 113 2.09 -3.04 -0.62
N CYS A 114 2.43 -2.62 -1.83
CA CYS A 114 3.83 -2.40 -2.23
C CYS A 114 4.51 -1.35 -1.34
N ALA A 115 3.83 -0.26 -1.04
CA ALA A 115 4.34 0.78 -0.15
C ALA A 115 4.63 0.23 1.25
N MET A 116 3.75 -0.61 1.80
CA MET A 116 3.99 -1.28 3.09
C MET A 116 5.23 -2.17 3.06
N ALA A 117 5.48 -2.86 1.96
CA ALA A 117 6.65 -3.72 1.81
C ALA A 117 7.98 -2.95 1.89
N ILE A 118 7.96 -1.64 1.68
CA ILE A 118 9.10 -0.74 1.85
C ILE A 118 8.95 0.18 3.07
N GLY A 119 8.08 -0.19 4.02
CA GLY A 119 7.90 0.49 5.29
C GLY A 119 6.85 1.60 5.32
N CYS A 120 6.32 2.02 4.19
CA CYS A 120 5.36 3.13 4.11
C CYS A 120 3.94 2.65 4.46
N GLY A 121 3.39 3.14 5.57
CA GLY A 121 2.08 2.74 6.07
C GLY A 121 2.07 1.40 6.83
N LEU A 122 3.23 0.79 7.02
CA LEU A 122 3.35 -0.51 7.69
C LEU A 122 2.79 -0.50 9.11
N HIS A 123 2.88 0.62 9.81
CA HIS A 123 2.39 0.76 11.19
C HIS A 123 0.90 0.43 11.35
N LEU A 124 0.10 0.56 10.29
CA LEU A 124 -1.34 0.23 10.33
C LEU A 124 -1.57 -1.27 10.44
N TRP A 125 -0.62 -2.08 10.01
CA TRP A 125 -0.71 -3.54 9.97
C TRP A 125 0.08 -4.22 11.09
N ALA A 126 1.04 -3.52 11.67
CA ALA A 126 1.86 -4.08 12.73
C ALA A 126 1.03 -4.44 13.96
N ARG A 127 0.04 -3.58 14.30
CA ARG A 127 -0.87 -3.90 15.39
C ARG A 127 -2.10 -2.99 15.38
N PHE A 128 -3.29 -3.57 15.34
CA PHE A 128 -4.55 -2.84 15.38
C PHE A 128 -4.86 -2.26 16.76
N GLU A 129 -4.62 -3.01 17.82
CA GLU A 129 -5.02 -2.66 19.18
C GLU A 129 -3.90 -2.04 19.99
N ASN A 130 -2.65 -2.37 19.66
CA ASN A 130 -1.48 -1.93 20.42
C ASN A 130 -0.33 -1.57 19.49
N LYS A 131 -0.12 -0.27 19.29
CA LYS A 131 0.94 0.29 18.44
C LYS A 131 2.36 -0.08 18.90
N SER A 132 2.52 -0.73 20.06
CA SER A 132 3.82 -1.13 20.60
C SER A 132 4.56 -2.18 19.74
N GLU A 133 3.86 -2.86 18.83
CA GLU A 133 4.51 -3.82 17.92
C GLU A 133 5.17 -3.14 16.71
N TYR A 134 4.91 -1.87 16.46
CA TYR A 134 5.59 -1.12 15.42
C TYR A 134 6.82 -0.44 16.00
N PHE A 135 7.99 -0.83 15.51
CA PHE A 135 9.27 -0.33 16.00
C PHE A 135 10.22 0.16 14.89
N LEU A 136 9.87 -0.05 13.63
CA LEU A 136 10.78 0.20 12.51
C LEU A 136 11.25 1.65 12.45
N ASP A 137 10.35 2.61 12.62
CA ASP A 137 10.67 4.03 12.58
C ASP A 137 11.70 4.44 13.64
N GLN A 138 11.55 3.93 14.84
CA GLN A 138 12.49 4.20 15.93
C GLN A 138 13.84 3.51 15.73
N GLN A 139 13.81 2.28 15.21
CA GLN A 139 15.03 1.54 14.90
C GLN A 139 15.87 2.27 13.86
N LEU A 140 15.23 2.68 12.75
CA LEU A 140 15.90 3.42 11.68
C LEU A 140 16.40 4.78 12.13
N ALA A 141 15.66 5.48 13.00
CA ALA A 141 16.10 6.75 13.56
C ALA A 141 17.39 6.61 14.38
N LYS A 142 17.52 5.53 15.13
CA LYS A 142 18.75 5.23 15.89
C LYS A 142 19.94 4.95 14.96
N GLU A 143 19.72 4.14 13.92
CA GLU A 143 20.77 3.78 12.97
C GLU A 143 21.26 5.00 12.19
N VAL A 144 20.34 5.85 11.71
CA VAL A 144 20.69 7.12 11.04
C VAL A 144 21.46 8.04 11.98
N GLY A 145 21.04 8.17 13.23
CA GLY A 145 21.75 8.97 14.23
C GLY A 145 23.18 8.49 14.49
N GLN A 146 23.41 7.16 14.50
CA GLN A 146 24.75 6.59 14.64
C GLN A 146 25.64 6.86 13.42
N GLU A 147 25.10 6.80 12.19
CA GLU A 147 25.83 7.13 10.97
C GLU A 147 26.27 8.59 10.92
N GLU A 148 25.48 9.50 11.49
CA GLU A 148 25.81 10.93 11.53
C GLU A 148 26.89 11.26 12.57
N ASP A 149 27.05 10.42 13.59
CA ASP A 149 28.05 10.59 14.65
C ASP A 149 29.43 9.98 14.29
N GLU A 150 29.54 9.22 13.20
CA GLU A 150 30.78 8.65 12.66
C GLU A 150 31.44 9.60 11.65
#